data_d792b0115960a9a85aa2f989a9bfdbf9
#
_entry.id   d792b0115960a9a85aa2f989a9bfdbf9
#
_cell.length_a   1.000
_cell.length_b   1.000
_cell.length_c   1.000
_cell.angle_alpha   90.00
_cell.angle_beta   90.00
_cell.angle_gamma   90.00
#
_symmetry.space_group_name_H-M   'P 1'
#
loop_
_entity.id
_entity.type
_entity.pdbx_description
1 polymer ?
#
loop_
_entity_poly.entity_id
_entity_poly.type
_entity_poly.pdbx_seq_one_letter_code
_entity_poly.pdbx_strand_id
1 'polypeptide(L)'
;FYRGDAFNTAWIIHNCLVNGDVSMYLYWDLIWGESGGLVTIEFPWDSNQWTTPNGYILDDKYYVLKQYAKFIKPGYTRVDASVNSDDIKISAYISPDNQSISVVLLNTSSSSETVALDFNGFTASNSEIYRTSEDEKAEFIGSLSGGNTVLLPAKSITTVILK
;
A
#
# COMPACT_ATOMS: atom_id res chain seq x y z
N PHE A 1 11.04 -8.71 0.93
CA PHE A 1 10.23 -7.49 0.74
C PHE A 1 11.07 -6.22 0.91
N TYR A 2 11.57 -5.93 2.10
CA TYR A 2 12.31 -4.69 2.36
C TYR A 2 13.78 -4.72 1.90
N ARG A 3 14.36 -5.91 1.68
CA ARG A 3 15.71 -6.08 1.12
C ARG A 3 15.73 -5.96 -0.40
N GLY A 4 14.57 -6.10 -1.03
CA GLY A 4 14.36 -5.79 -2.42
C GLY A 4 13.94 -4.32 -2.63
N ASP A 5 13.49 -4.00 -3.81
CA ASP A 5 13.03 -2.66 -4.17
C ASP A 5 11.53 -2.41 -3.88
N ALA A 6 10.80 -3.41 -3.36
CA ALA A 6 9.37 -3.29 -3.11
C ALA A 6 9.03 -2.23 -2.06
N PHE A 7 9.70 -2.25 -0.90
CA PHE A 7 9.49 -1.23 0.12
C PHE A 7 9.97 0.16 -0.34
N ASN A 8 11.07 0.21 -1.10
CA ASN A 8 11.53 1.46 -1.72
C ASN A 8 10.51 2.01 -2.71
N THR A 9 9.81 1.14 -3.44
CA THR A 9 8.69 1.55 -4.31
C THR A 9 7.57 2.20 -3.51
N ALA A 10 7.18 1.65 -2.34
CA ALA A 10 6.20 2.27 -1.45
C ALA A 10 6.64 3.68 -1.02
N TRP A 11 7.90 3.82 -0.64
CA TRP A 11 8.51 5.09 -0.25
C TRP A 11 8.50 6.11 -1.40
N ILE A 12 8.84 5.69 -2.61
CA ILE A 12 8.82 6.55 -3.80
C ILE A 12 7.38 7.01 -4.10
N ILE A 13 6.41 6.10 -4.09
CA ILE A 13 5.00 6.45 -4.31
C ILE A 13 4.54 7.49 -3.28
N HIS A 14 4.82 7.25 -2.00
CA HIS A 14 4.48 8.19 -0.94
C HIS A 14 5.10 9.58 -1.19
N ASN A 15 6.40 9.64 -1.47
CA ASN A 15 7.08 10.92 -1.72
C ASN A 15 6.52 11.64 -2.95
N CYS A 16 6.22 10.94 -4.02
CA CYS A 16 5.61 11.55 -5.20
C CYS A 16 4.24 12.16 -4.86
N LEU A 17 3.37 11.40 -4.20
CA LEU A 17 2.00 11.83 -3.90
C LEU A 17 1.94 12.90 -2.81
N VAL A 18 2.80 12.84 -1.77
CA VAL A 18 2.72 13.72 -0.60
C VAL A 18 3.66 14.92 -0.74
N ASN A 19 4.94 14.67 -0.99
CA ASN A 19 5.96 15.73 -1.04
C ASN A 19 6.04 16.38 -2.42
N GLY A 20 5.85 15.58 -3.49
CA GLY A 20 5.83 16.05 -4.88
C GLY A 20 4.48 16.59 -5.33
N ASP A 21 3.42 16.36 -4.55
CA ASP A 21 2.04 16.76 -4.83
C ASP A 21 1.57 16.37 -6.25
N VAL A 22 2.03 15.22 -6.73
CA VAL A 22 1.63 14.72 -8.06
C VAL A 22 0.24 14.10 -7.98
N SER A 23 -0.55 14.27 -9.02
CA SER A 23 -1.92 13.75 -9.12
C SER A 23 -1.98 12.30 -9.62
N MET A 24 -0.85 11.74 -10.07
CA MET A 24 -0.78 10.37 -10.61
C MET A 24 0.62 9.80 -10.46
N TYR A 25 0.69 8.50 -10.17
CA TYR A 25 1.91 7.72 -10.21
C TYR A 25 1.72 6.53 -11.15
N LEU A 26 2.61 6.38 -12.12
CA LEU A 26 2.63 5.26 -13.06
C LEU A 26 3.90 4.45 -12.84
N TYR A 27 3.75 3.15 -12.69
CA TYR A 27 4.87 2.23 -12.57
C TYR A 27 5.25 1.69 -13.96
N TRP A 28 6.52 1.75 -14.30
CA TRP A 28 7.09 1.10 -15.48
C TRP A 28 7.83 -0.16 -15.04
N ASP A 29 7.39 -1.36 -15.47
CA ASP A 29 6.14 -1.55 -16.21
C ASP A 29 5.29 -2.63 -15.54
N LEU A 30 4.11 -2.89 -16.13
CA LEU A 30 3.19 -3.86 -15.55
C LEU A 30 3.72 -5.29 -15.70
N ILE A 31 4.19 -5.68 -16.88
CA ILE A 31 4.60 -7.04 -17.20
C ILE A 31 5.98 -7.02 -17.86
N TRP A 32 6.92 -7.75 -17.28
CA TRP A 32 8.26 -7.88 -17.81
C TRP A 32 8.85 -9.26 -17.54
N GLY A 33 9.88 -9.67 -18.29
CA GLY A 33 10.73 -10.79 -17.92
C GLY A 33 11.75 -10.38 -16.85
N GLU A 34 12.24 -11.33 -16.06
CA GLU A 34 13.35 -11.13 -15.13
C GLU A 34 13.11 -10.07 -14.05
N SER A 35 12.02 -10.12 -13.30
CA SER A 35 11.74 -9.28 -12.12
C SER A 35 11.71 -7.75 -12.33
N GLY A 36 11.66 -7.27 -13.56
CA GLY A 36 11.62 -5.83 -13.85
C GLY A 36 10.26 -5.17 -13.67
N GLY A 37 9.16 -5.92 -13.86
CA GLY A 37 7.80 -5.44 -13.79
C GLY A 37 7.13 -5.64 -12.43
N LEU A 38 5.82 -5.38 -12.38
CA LEU A 38 4.94 -5.77 -11.27
C LEU A 38 4.57 -7.25 -11.37
N VAL A 39 4.52 -7.75 -12.59
CA VAL A 39 4.27 -9.15 -12.94
C VAL A 39 5.45 -9.65 -13.78
N THR A 40 6.15 -10.63 -13.25
CA THR A 40 7.21 -11.32 -13.99
C THR A 40 6.61 -12.49 -14.73
N ILE A 41 6.85 -12.58 -16.06
CA ILE A 41 6.48 -13.71 -16.88
C ILE A 41 7.72 -14.54 -17.22
N GLU A 42 7.58 -15.86 -17.09
CA GLU A 42 8.64 -16.80 -17.40
C GLU A 42 8.57 -17.22 -18.87
N PHE A 43 9.62 -16.92 -19.59
CA PHE A 43 9.81 -17.41 -20.96
C PHE A 43 8.52 -17.44 -21.80
N PRO A 44 7.84 -16.31 -22.02
CA PRO A 44 6.53 -16.30 -22.66
C PRO A 44 6.52 -16.86 -24.08
N TRP A 45 7.69 -16.97 -24.69
CA TRP A 45 7.94 -17.55 -26.03
C TRP A 45 8.40 -19.02 -26.02
N ASP A 46 8.59 -19.62 -24.82
CA ASP A 46 9.01 -21.02 -24.67
C ASP A 46 8.30 -21.68 -23.50
N SER A 47 7.12 -22.26 -23.78
CA SER A 47 6.28 -22.90 -22.80
C SER A 47 6.89 -24.14 -22.13
N ASN A 48 7.97 -24.70 -22.68
CA ASN A 48 8.64 -25.86 -22.08
C ASN A 48 9.55 -25.50 -20.91
N GLN A 49 9.79 -24.21 -20.68
CA GLN A 49 10.64 -23.72 -19.60
C GLN A 49 9.87 -23.07 -18.46
N TRP A 50 8.56 -23.12 -18.48
CA TRP A 50 7.75 -22.55 -17.40
C TRP A 50 7.88 -23.39 -16.14
N THR A 51 8.36 -22.75 -15.07
CA THR A 51 8.59 -23.38 -13.76
C THR A 51 7.50 -23.06 -12.76
N THR A 52 6.71 -21.99 -13.01
CA THR A 52 5.56 -21.63 -12.17
C THR A 52 4.26 -22.22 -12.73
N PRO A 53 3.31 -22.60 -11.88
CA PRO A 53 2.06 -23.23 -12.32
C PRO A 53 1.24 -22.38 -13.32
N ASN A 54 1.36 -21.07 -13.26
CA ASN A 54 0.60 -20.13 -14.11
C ASN A 54 1.45 -19.42 -15.16
N GLY A 55 2.76 -19.71 -15.23
CA GLY A 55 3.69 -19.02 -16.12
C GLY A 55 3.99 -17.57 -15.75
N TYR A 56 3.56 -17.12 -14.58
CA TYR A 56 3.84 -15.77 -14.07
C TYR A 56 3.98 -15.74 -12.55
N ILE A 57 4.66 -14.70 -12.08
CA ILE A 57 4.82 -14.37 -10.66
C ILE A 57 4.34 -12.95 -10.43
N LEU A 58 3.57 -12.70 -9.38
CA LEU A 58 3.28 -11.36 -8.90
C LEU A 58 4.41 -10.94 -7.96
N ASP A 59 5.17 -9.92 -8.36
CA ASP A 59 6.26 -9.39 -7.56
C ASP A 59 5.75 -8.64 -6.31
N ASP A 60 6.58 -8.49 -5.29
CA ASP A 60 6.21 -7.76 -4.08
C ASP A 60 5.81 -6.30 -4.37
N LYS A 61 6.39 -5.69 -5.40
CA LYS A 61 6.01 -4.37 -5.92
C LYS A 61 4.56 -4.30 -6.39
N TYR A 62 4.02 -5.38 -6.93
CA TYR A 62 2.59 -5.48 -7.28
C TYR A 62 1.70 -5.25 -6.05
N TYR A 63 2.04 -5.87 -4.92
CA TYR A 63 1.27 -5.73 -3.70
C TYR A 63 1.43 -4.36 -3.05
N VAL A 64 2.59 -3.74 -3.20
CA VAL A 64 2.81 -2.34 -2.80
C VAL A 64 1.92 -1.40 -3.61
N LEU A 65 1.95 -1.50 -4.93
CA LEU A 65 1.09 -0.66 -5.78
C LEU A 65 -0.39 -0.91 -5.51
N LYS A 66 -0.77 -2.16 -5.25
CA LYS A 66 -2.14 -2.54 -4.90
C LYS A 66 -2.66 -1.83 -3.65
N GLN A 67 -1.79 -1.51 -2.65
CA GLN A 67 -2.17 -0.76 -1.45
C GLN A 67 -2.67 0.66 -1.79
N TYR A 68 -2.20 1.24 -2.87
CA TYR A 68 -2.70 2.52 -3.37
C TYR A 68 -3.82 2.32 -4.41
N ALA A 69 -3.53 1.61 -5.48
CA ALA A 69 -4.40 1.55 -6.67
C ALA A 69 -5.76 0.88 -6.42
N LYS A 70 -5.86 -0.06 -5.49
CA LYS A 70 -7.12 -0.72 -5.14
C LYS A 70 -8.02 0.16 -4.29
N PHE A 71 -7.43 0.97 -3.41
CA PHE A 71 -8.16 1.64 -2.34
C PHE A 71 -8.30 3.15 -2.53
N ILE A 72 -7.47 3.75 -3.37
CA ILE A 72 -7.56 5.17 -3.76
C ILE A 72 -8.05 5.19 -5.20
N LYS A 73 -9.34 5.39 -5.38
CA LYS A 73 -9.99 5.34 -6.69
C LYS A 73 -9.87 6.69 -7.41
N PRO A 74 -10.03 6.72 -8.74
CA PRO A 74 -10.13 7.97 -9.47
C PRO A 74 -11.17 8.90 -8.86
N GLY A 75 -10.81 10.17 -8.71
CA GLY A 75 -11.66 11.19 -8.08
C GLY A 75 -11.47 11.35 -6.57
N TYR A 76 -10.72 10.46 -5.90
CA TYR A 76 -10.35 10.69 -4.50
C TYR A 76 -9.44 11.91 -4.40
N THR A 77 -9.64 12.71 -3.36
CA THR A 77 -8.82 13.88 -3.07
C THR A 77 -7.93 13.61 -1.86
N ARG A 78 -6.64 13.90 -1.98
CA ARG A 78 -5.73 13.84 -0.84
C ARG A 78 -6.11 14.92 0.17
N VAL A 79 -6.19 14.54 1.43
CA VAL A 79 -6.46 15.44 2.56
C VAL A 79 -5.27 15.47 3.51
N ASP A 80 -5.21 16.49 4.36
CA ASP A 80 -4.14 16.61 5.34
C ASP A 80 -4.13 15.42 6.30
N ALA A 81 -2.95 14.88 6.51
CA ALA A 81 -2.71 13.82 7.46
C ALA A 81 -1.34 14.02 8.09
N SER A 82 -1.25 13.85 9.39
CA SER A 82 -0.01 14.00 10.14
C SER A 82 0.17 12.86 11.14
N VAL A 83 1.41 12.59 11.49
CA VAL A 83 1.79 11.60 12.50
C VAL A 83 2.96 12.15 13.29
N ASN A 84 2.93 11.89 14.60
CA ASN A 84 4.01 12.36 15.48
C ASN A 84 5.12 11.31 15.60
N SER A 85 5.68 10.92 14.46
CA SER A 85 6.78 9.95 14.34
C SER A 85 7.54 10.17 13.05
N ASP A 86 8.86 10.19 13.13
CA ASP A 86 9.72 10.27 11.93
C ASP A 86 9.78 8.95 11.16
N ASP A 87 9.46 7.85 11.79
CA ASP A 87 9.49 6.51 11.22
C ASP A 87 8.20 6.10 10.53
N ILE A 88 7.09 6.76 10.82
CA ILE A 88 5.81 6.49 10.19
C ILE A 88 5.52 7.59 9.16
N LYS A 89 5.15 7.17 7.96
CA LYS A 89 4.67 8.07 6.91
C LYS A 89 3.19 7.81 6.70
N ILE A 90 2.42 8.87 6.57
CA ILE A 90 0.96 8.81 6.45
C ILE A 90 0.48 9.64 5.26
N SER A 91 -0.53 9.14 4.58
CA SER A 91 -1.32 9.90 3.61
C SER A 91 -2.78 9.48 3.68
N ALA A 92 -3.69 10.41 3.48
CA ALA A 92 -5.13 10.15 3.54
C ALA A 92 -5.85 10.72 2.31
N TYR A 93 -6.87 10.00 1.87
CA TYR A 93 -7.62 10.30 0.65
C TYR A 93 -9.11 10.11 0.91
N ILE A 94 -9.90 11.13 0.58
CA ILE A 94 -11.36 11.10 0.76
C ILE A 94 -12.06 10.89 -0.59
N SER A 95 -13.11 10.09 -0.58
CA SER A 95 -13.96 9.86 -1.75
C SER A 95 -14.73 11.12 -2.17
N PRO A 96 -15.13 11.27 -3.44
CA PRO A 96 -15.87 12.45 -3.92
C PRO A 96 -17.20 12.72 -3.20
N ASP A 97 -17.83 11.67 -2.68
CA ASP A 97 -19.08 11.75 -1.91
C ASP A 97 -18.85 11.94 -0.40
N ASN A 98 -17.60 12.03 0.03
CA ASN A 98 -17.18 12.12 1.43
C ASN A 98 -17.66 10.95 2.32
N GLN A 99 -17.98 9.79 1.74
CA GLN A 99 -18.46 8.63 2.49
C GLN A 99 -17.34 7.63 2.83
N SER A 100 -16.16 7.78 2.27
CA SER A 100 -15.04 6.88 2.51
C SER A 100 -13.72 7.62 2.63
N ILE A 101 -12.88 7.18 3.55
CA ILE A 101 -11.49 7.62 3.66
C ILE A 101 -10.57 6.41 3.52
N SER A 102 -9.52 6.55 2.71
CA SER A 102 -8.41 5.60 2.63
C SER A 102 -7.18 6.23 3.24
N VAL A 103 -6.63 5.61 4.29
CA VAL A 103 -5.40 6.04 4.97
C VAL A 103 -4.31 5.04 4.67
N VAL A 104 -3.20 5.51 4.11
CA VAL A 104 -2.02 4.68 3.82
C VAL A 104 -0.91 5.06 4.80
N LEU A 105 -0.39 4.05 5.48
CA LEU A 105 0.65 4.14 6.50
C LEU A 105 1.86 3.30 6.08
N LEU A 106 3.04 3.90 6.11
CA LEU A 106 4.30 3.19 5.93
C LEU A 106 5.09 3.21 7.25
N ASN A 107 5.46 2.05 7.75
CA ASN A 107 6.42 1.94 8.83
C ASN A 107 7.83 1.79 8.22
N THR A 108 8.65 2.83 8.33
CA THR A 108 10.02 2.84 7.81
C THR A 108 11.06 2.34 8.81
N SER A 109 10.65 2.06 10.05
CA SER A 109 11.55 1.55 11.09
C SER A 109 11.84 0.03 10.92
N SER A 110 12.77 -0.46 11.70
CA SER A 110 13.09 -1.89 11.81
C SER A 110 12.32 -2.59 12.93
N SER A 111 11.40 -1.90 13.59
CA SER A 111 10.55 -2.41 14.67
C SER A 111 9.07 -2.24 14.32
N SER A 112 8.23 -3.02 14.99
CA SER A 112 6.78 -2.83 14.90
C SER A 112 6.35 -1.61 15.70
N GLU A 113 5.43 -0.83 15.14
CA GLU A 113 4.86 0.36 15.76
C GLU A 113 3.34 0.22 15.90
N THR A 114 2.76 0.85 16.90
CA THR A 114 1.29 0.93 17.04
C THR A 114 0.87 2.38 16.96
N VAL A 115 -0.04 2.66 16.04
CA VAL A 115 -0.55 4.01 15.78
C VAL A 115 -2.02 4.06 16.14
N ALA A 116 -2.43 5.08 16.89
CA ALA A 116 -3.83 5.43 17.08
C ALA A 116 -4.21 6.47 16.03
N LEU A 117 -5.32 6.24 15.33
CA LEU A 117 -5.82 7.12 14.29
C LEU A 117 -6.94 8.00 14.81
N ASP A 118 -6.79 9.31 14.64
CA ASP A 118 -7.85 10.29 14.84
C ASP A 118 -8.32 10.78 13.46
N PHE A 119 -9.61 10.69 13.22
CA PHE A 119 -10.23 11.05 11.95
C PHE A 119 -10.87 12.43 11.94
N ASN A 120 -10.58 13.26 12.93
CA ASN A 120 -11.01 14.65 13.03
C ASN A 120 -12.51 14.85 12.73
N GLY A 121 -13.35 14.04 13.36
CA GLY A 121 -14.80 14.12 13.22
C GLY A 121 -15.43 13.31 12.08
N PHE A 122 -14.63 12.66 11.23
CA PHE A 122 -15.19 11.69 10.29
C PHE A 122 -15.73 10.46 11.04
N THR A 123 -16.99 10.12 10.81
CA THR A 123 -17.64 8.98 11.44
C THR A 123 -17.78 7.85 10.44
N ALA A 124 -17.13 6.73 10.72
CA ALA A 124 -17.25 5.51 9.93
C ALA A 124 -18.15 4.49 10.65
N SER A 125 -18.97 3.80 9.88
CA SER A 125 -19.76 2.66 10.37
C SER A 125 -18.95 1.36 10.31
N ASN A 126 -17.92 1.30 9.46
CA ASN A 126 -17.07 0.14 9.25
C ASN A 126 -15.63 0.56 8.91
N SER A 127 -14.71 -0.35 9.19
CA SER A 127 -13.32 -0.19 8.78
C SER A 127 -12.74 -1.51 8.27
N GLU A 128 -11.84 -1.41 7.32
CA GLU A 128 -11.10 -2.55 6.77
C GLU A 128 -9.61 -2.21 6.77
N ILE A 129 -8.77 -3.17 7.16
CA ILE A 129 -7.31 -3.00 7.17
C ILE A 129 -6.69 -4.02 6.22
N TYR A 130 -5.86 -3.53 5.31
CA TYR A 130 -5.07 -4.35 4.39
C TYR A 130 -3.60 -4.07 4.60
N ARG A 131 -2.77 -5.12 4.58
CA ARG A 131 -1.34 -4.98 4.85
C ARG A 131 -0.46 -5.72 3.85
N THR A 132 0.69 -5.13 3.57
CA THR A 132 1.79 -5.73 2.84
C THR A 132 3.05 -5.60 3.68
N SER A 133 3.70 -6.72 3.94
CA SER A 133 4.93 -6.83 4.71
C SER A 133 5.81 -7.95 4.13
N GLU A 134 6.83 -8.38 4.83
CA GLU A 134 7.64 -9.55 4.43
C GLU A 134 6.76 -10.79 4.18
N ASP A 135 5.76 -11.01 5.04
CA ASP A 135 4.94 -12.22 5.04
C ASP A 135 3.50 -12.00 4.52
N GLU A 136 3.10 -10.76 4.24
CA GLU A 136 1.72 -10.41 3.87
C GLU A 136 1.67 -9.71 2.51
N LYS A 137 0.73 -10.13 1.66
CA LYS A 137 0.62 -9.71 0.26
C LYS A 137 -0.69 -8.95 -0.03
N ALA A 138 -0.83 -7.75 0.52
CA ALA A 138 -2.05 -6.93 0.51
C ALA A 138 -3.25 -7.70 1.05
N GLU A 139 -3.05 -8.34 2.19
CA GLU A 139 -4.03 -9.19 2.85
C GLU A 139 -4.96 -8.37 3.73
N PHE A 140 -6.21 -8.79 3.78
CA PHE A 140 -7.16 -8.28 4.77
C PHE A 140 -6.81 -8.84 6.14
N ILE A 141 -6.52 -7.96 7.10
CA ILE A 141 -6.08 -8.35 8.45
C ILE A 141 -7.10 -8.01 9.53
N GLY A 142 -8.27 -7.49 9.16
CA GLY A 142 -9.34 -7.17 10.11
C GLY A 142 -9.81 -5.74 10.02
N SER A 143 -10.37 -5.24 11.12
CA SER A 143 -10.91 -3.90 11.30
C SER A 143 -10.21 -3.18 12.45
N LEU A 144 -10.36 -1.87 12.53
CA LEU A 144 -9.87 -1.10 13.66
C LEU A 144 -10.51 -1.60 14.95
N SER A 145 -9.70 -1.78 15.96
CA SER A 145 -10.15 -2.12 17.33
C SER A 145 -10.49 -0.88 18.13
N GLY A 146 -10.99 -1.07 19.36
CA GLY A 146 -11.28 0.04 20.29
C GLY A 146 -10.09 0.99 20.42
N GLY A 147 -10.36 2.30 20.29
CA GLY A 147 -9.33 3.34 20.25
C GLY A 147 -8.70 3.56 18.87
N ASN A 148 -9.26 3.00 17.80
CA ASN A 148 -8.81 3.16 16.42
C ASN A 148 -7.31 2.84 16.22
N THR A 149 -6.81 1.83 16.91
CA THR A 149 -5.39 1.47 16.86
C THR A 149 -5.09 0.47 15.74
N VAL A 150 -3.93 0.65 15.12
CA VAL A 150 -3.40 -0.27 14.11
C VAL A 150 -1.94 -0.60 14.41
N LEU A 151 -1.61 -1.88 14.37
CA LEU A 151 -0.23 -2.37 14.45
C LEU A 151 0.40 -2.33 13.05
N LEU A 152 1.56 -1.72 12.97
CA LEU A 152 2.37 -1.61 11.75
C LEU A 152 3.65 -2.41 11.94
N PRO A 153 3.79 -3.60 11.37
CA PRO A 153 5.05 -4.34 11.41
C PRO A 153 6.22 -3.53 10.84
N ALA A 154 7.43 -3.92 11.18
CA ALA A 154 8.64 -3.32 10.61
C ALA A 154 8.59 -3.34 9.08
N LYS A 155 8.99 -2.24 8.43
CA LYS A 155 9.08 -2.16 6.97
C LYS A 155 7.79 -2.62 6.26
N SER A 156 6.63 -2.17 6.73
CA SER A 156 5.33 -2.53 6.17
C SER A 156 4.60 -1.34 5.56
N ILE A 157 3.65 -1.63 4.68
CA ILE A 157 2.65 -0.69 4.19
C ILE A 157 1.27 -1.21 4.57
N THR A 158 0.48 -0.36 5.19
CA THR A 158 -0.87 -0.70 5.68
C THR A 158 -1.86 0.33 5.18
N THR A 159 -2.96 -0.13 4.57
CA THR A 159 -4.07 0.73 4.17
C THR A 159 -5.27 0.47 5.05
N VAL A 160 -5.77 1.51 5.68
CA VAL A 160 -7.01 1.51 6.46
C VAL A 160 -8.08 2.21 5.65
N ILE A 161 -9.21 1.54 5.48
CA ILE A 161 -10.37 2.06 4.75
C ILE A 161 -11.49 2.27 5.77
N LEU A 162 -12.08 3.44 5.73
CA LEU A 162 -13.25 3.83 6.52
C LEU A 162 -14.46 4.02 5.58
N LYS A 163 -15.60 3.49 6.00
CA LYS A 163 -16.87 3.57 5.24
C LYS A 163 -18.04 3.90 6.15
#